data_b6d805212abc2f9590a5bc0e4b698b4d
#
_entry.id   b6d805212abc2f9590a5bc0e4b698b4d
#
_cell.length_a   1.000
_cell.length_b   1.000
_cell.length_c   1.000
_cell.angle_alpha   90.00
_cell.angle_beta   90.00
_cell.angle_gamma   90.00
#
_symmetry.space_group_name_H-M   'P 1'
#
loop_
_entity.id
_entity.type
_entity.pdbx_description
1 polymer ?
#
loop_
_entity_poly.entity_id
_entity_poly.type
_entity_poly.pdbx_seq_one_letter_code
_entity_poly.pdbx_strand_id
1 'polypeptide(L)'
;MKTRAEIYGNEAAALLRIVTMYPGLNMQQLLCFHPGKSETAKALLSHLERQGRIFQSDNGGYFPAGYSPKADQALIKAVWVLLDFIQQADYHAPAEFPVKLVFFADGELYEVAYVAHGQEALVCHALRGNKGGSRRIILVLSLIHI
;
A
#
# COMPACT_ATOMS: atom_id res chain seq x y z
N MET A 1 -9.64 26.29 15.32
CA MET A 1 -9.76 26.25 13.86
C MET A 1 -8.39 26.03 13.25
N LYS A 2 -8.26 25.03 12.40
CA LYS A 2 -6.96 24.73 11.78
C LYS A 2 -6.64 25.74 10.67
N THR A 3 -5.41 26.20 10.63
CA THR A 3 -4.94 27.05 9.54
C THR A 3 -4.73 26.23 8.28
N ARG A 4 -4.64 26.92 7.14
CA ARG A 4 -4.35 26.27 5.86
C ARG A 4 -3.00 25.53 5.90
N ALA A 5 -2.00 26.11 6.56
CA ALA A 5 -0.69 25.49 6.70
C ALA A 5 -0.76 24.21 7.54
N GLU A 6 -1.58 24.19 8.60
CA GLU A 6 -1.76 23.01 9.45
C GLU A 6 -2.45 21.88 8.69
N ILE A 7 -3.49 22.20 7.92
CA ILE A 7 -4.20 21.21 7.09
C ILE A 7 -3.24 20.62 6.07
N TYR A 8 -2.47 21.46 5.39
CA TYR A 8 -1.50 21.02 4.39
C TYR A 8 -0.43 20.14 5.02
N GLY A 9 0.07 20.51 6.20
CA GLY A 9 1.07 19.72 6.93
C GLY A 9 0.55 18.36 7.35
N ASN A 10 -0.69 18.28 7.81
CA ASN A 10 -1.34 17.03 8.20
C ASN A 10 -1.54 16.10 6.99
N GLU A 11 -1.95 16.65 5.86
CA GLU A 11 -2.12 15.86 4.64
C GLU A 11 -0.78 15.35 4.10
N ALA A 12 0.27 16.18 4.16
CA ALA A 12 1.61 15.78 3.77
C ALA A 12 2.13 14.66 4.67
N ALA A 13 1.91 14.76 5.99
CA ALA A 13 2.31 13.72 6.94
C ALA A 13 1.58 12.40 6.68
N ALA A 14 0.29 12.47 6.35
CA ALA A 14 -0.50 11.29 6.02
C ALA A 14 0.03 10.60 4.75
N LEU A 15 0.37 11.39 3.73
CA LEU A 15 0.92 10.86 2.48
C LEU A 15 2.31 10.25 2.71
N LEU A 16 3.16 10.92 3.50
CA LEU A 16 4.47 10.39 3.86
C LEU A 16 4.34 9.04 4.58
N ARG A 17 3.34 8.90 5.44
CA ARG A 17 3.08 7.63 6.13
C ARG A 17 2.76 6.52 5.13
N ILE A 18 1.95 6.80 4.11
CA ILE A 18 1.61 5.81 3.08
C ILE A 18 2.87 5.39 2.32
N VAL A 19 3.70 6.34 1.92
CA VAL A 19 4.97 6.03 1.23
C VAL A 19 5.89 5.19 2.11
N THR A 20 5.88 5.45 3.41
CA THR A 20 6.72 4.72 4.38
C THR A 20 6.20 3.29 4.62
N MET A 21 4.88 3.12 4.72
CA MET A 21 4.27 1.80 4.92
C MET A 21 4.40 0.91 3.68
N TYR A 22 4.30 1.51 2.50
CA TYR A 22 4.30 0.78 1.24
C TYR A 22 5.37 1.35 0.30
N PRO A 23 6.66 1.13 0.60
CA PRO A 23 7.73 1.70 -0.23
C PRO A 23 7.68 1.12 -1.64
N GLY A 24 7.77 1.99 -2.63
CA GLY A 24 7.79 1.59 -4.02
C GLY A 24 6.49 1.78 -4.78
N LEU A 25 5.45 2.32 -4.15
CA LEU A 25 4.21 2.65 -4.86
C LEU A 25 4.46 3.68 -5.95
N ASN A 26 3.82 3.52 -7.10
CA ASN A 26 3.90 4.50 -8.16
C ASN A 26 2.93 5.65 -7.92
N MET A 27 3.05 6.70 -8.73
CA MET A 27 2.18 7.87 -8.58
C MET A 27 0.70 7.52 -8.71
N GLN A 28 0.36 6.65 -9.65
CA GLN A 28 -1.03 6.25 -9.88
C GLN A 28 -1.65 5.62 -8.62
N GLN A 29 -0.90 4.73 -7.96
CA GLN A 29 -1.36 4.12 -6.72
C GLN A 29 -1.51 5.16 -5.61
N LEU A 30 -0.53 6.05 -5.47
CA LEU A 30 -0.59 7.09 -4.45
C LEU A 30 -1.77 8.04 -4.65
N LEU A 31 -2.07 8.38 -5.90
CA LEU A 31 -3.24 9.22 -6.20
C LEU A 31 -4.56 8.51 -5.85
N CYS A 32 -4.62 7.19 -6.02
CA CYS A 32 -5.81 6.41 -5.69
C CYS A 32 -6.11 6.36 -4.18
N PHE A 33 -5.13 6.65 -3.32
CA PHE A 33 -5.39 6.83 -1.89
C PHE A 33 -6.17 8.10 -1.58
N HIS A 34 -6.28 9.01 -2.54
CA HIS A 34 -6.95 10.30 -2.36
C HIS A 34 -8.00 10.51 -3.46
N PRO A 35 -9.10 9.72 -3.43
CA PRO A 35 -10.13 9.82 -4.47
C PRO A 35 -10.70 11.25 -4.56
N GLY A 36 -10.78 11.78 -5.77
CA GLY A 36 -11.28 13.13 -6.00
C GLY A 36 -10.33 14.26 -5.63
N LYS A 37 -9.10 13.94 -5.21
CA LYS A 37 -8.11 14.95 -4.78
C LYS A 37 -6.76 14.73 -5.45
N SER A 38 -6.74 14.28 -6.69
CA SER A 38 -5.51 13.95 -7.41
C SER A 38 -4.54 15.12 -7.51
N GLU A 39 -5.04 16.32 -7.79
CA GLU A 39 -4.18 17.50 -7.92
C GLU A 39 -3.53 17.88 -6.59
N THR A 40 -4.29 17.79 -5.49
CA THR A 40 -3.74 18.02 -4.15
C THR A 40 -2.67 16.99 -3.83
N ALA A 41 -2.91 15.72 -4.13
CA ALA A 41 -1.94 14.65 -3.87
C ALA A 41 -0.66 14.85 -4.67
N LYS A 42 -0.75 15.25 -5.95
CA LYS A 42 0.41 15.57 -6.77
C LYS A 42 1.24 16.71 -6.18
N ALA A 43 0.56 17.75 -5.73
CA ALA A 43 1.23 18.89 -5.10
C ALA A 43 1.95 18.50 -3.82
N LEU A 44 1.32 17.64 -3.01
CA LEU A 44 1.92 17.12 -1.78
C LEU A 44 3.14 16.24 -2.06
N LEU A 45 3.08 15.38 -3.08
CA LEU A 45 4.23 14.56 -3.48
C LEU A 45 5.41 15.45 -3.89
N SER A 46 5.15 16.47 -4.73
CA SER A 46 6.19 17.40 -5.15
C SER A 46 6.78 18.15 -3.96
N HIS A 47 5.95 18.55 -3.01
CA HIS A 47 6.38 19.22 -1.79
C HIS A 47 7.31 18.33 -0.96
N LEU A 48 6.93 17.07 -0.75
CA LEU A 48 7.75 16.12 0.00
C LEU A 48 9.07 15.82 -0.69
N GLU A 49 9.07 15.72 -2.02
CA GLU A 49 10.30 15.54 -2.78
C GLU A 49 11.24 16.74 -2.63
N ARG A 50 10.71 17.96 -2.74
CA ARG A 50 11.51 19.18 -2.58
C ARG A 50 12.08 19.30 -1.18
N GLN A 51 11.38 18.78 -0.17
CA GLN A 51 11.91 18.75 1.20
C GLN A 51 12.93 17.63 1.42
N GLY A 52 13.15 16.77 0.43
CA GLY A 52 14.08 15.65 0.54
C GLY A 52 13.58 14.53 1.44
N ARG A 53 12.27 14.46 1.68
CA ARG A 53 11.68 13.44 2.57
C ARG A 53 11.29 12.17 1.84
N ILE A 54 11.05 12.25 0.54
CA ILE A 54 10.81 11.11 -0.35
C ILE A 54 11.62 11.28 -1.62
N PHE A 55 11.81 10.18 -2.34
CA PHE A 55 12.43 10.22 -3.67
C PHE A 55 11.74 9.21 -4.58
N GLN A 56 11.80 9.45 -5.87
CA GLN A 56 11.26 8.56 -6.88
C GLN A 56 12.41 7.81 -7.55
N SER A 57 12.31 6.48 -7.59
CA SER A 57 13.30 5.65 -8.27
C SER A 57 13.12 5.68 -9.79
N ASP A 58 14.09 5.15 -10.53
CA ASP A 58 14.08 5.15 -11.99
C ASP A 58 12.87 4.44 -12.58
N ASN A 59 12.33 3.44 -11.87
CA ASN A 59 11.15 2.70 -12.32
C ASN A 59 9.83 3.35 -11.89
N GLY A 60 9.88 4.53 -11.26
CA GLY A 60 8.70 5.30 -10.89
C GLY A 60 8.17 5.07 -9.49
N GLY A 61 8.77 4.17 -8.71
CA GLY A 61 8.34 3.93 -7.34
C GLY A 61 8.81 5.02 -6.37
N TYR A 62 7.97 5.39 -5.43
CA TYR A 62 8.30 6.38 -4.40
C TYR A 62 8.78 5.71 -3.13
N PHE A 63 9.83 6.23 -2.53
CA PHE A 63 10.45 5.70 -1.31
C PHE A 63 10.70 6.81 -0.31
N PRO A 64 10.63 6.50 1.01
CA PRO A 64 11.05 7.48 2.00
C PRO A 64 12.56 7.68 1.96
N ALA A 65 13.01 8.88 2.35
CA ALA A 65 14.44 9.21 2.38
C ALA A 65 15.21 8.23 3.27
N GLY A 66 16.38 7.84 2.82
CA GLY A 66 17.23 6.91 3.56
C GLY A 66 16.94 5.43 3.32
N TYR A 67 15.89 5.11 2.58
CA TYR A 67 15.56 3.73 2.24
C TYR A 67 16.23 3.30 0.94
N SER A 68 16.59 2.02 0.87
CA SER A 68 17.03 1.41 -0.38
C SER A 68 15.87 1.35 -1.37
N PRO A 69 16.07 1.64 -2.66
CA PRO A 69 14.97 1.63 -3.65
C PRO A 69 14.60 0.21 -4.08
N LYS A 70 14.35 -0.65 -3.11
CA LYS A 70 13.89 -2.02 -3.32
C LYS A 70 12.47 -2.16 -2.83
N ALA A 71 11.55 -2.48 -3.74
CA ALA A 71 10.16 -2.66 -3.42
C ALA A 71 9.83 -4.14 -3.23
N ASP A 72 8.93 -4.43 -2.30
CA ASP A 72 8.30 -5.75 -2.21
C ASP A 72 7.20 -5.78 -3.27
N GLN A 73 7.45 -6.40 -4.40
CA GLN A 73 6.51 -6.42 -5.53
C GLN A 73 5.18 -7.08 -5.18
N ALA A 74 5.20 -8.07 -4.30
CA ALA A 74 3.97 -8.71 -3.83
C ALA A 74 3.12 -7.74 -3.02
N LEU A 75 3.76 -6.94 -2.16
CA LEU A 75 3.05 -5.91 -1.40
C LEU A 75 2.49 -4.83 -2.32
N ILE A 76 3.28 -4.39 -3.30
CA ILE A 76 2.82 -3.38 -4.28
C ILE A 76 1.55 -3.87 -5.00
N LYS A 77 1.53 -5.14 -5.40
CA LYS A 77 0.36 -5.74 -6.05
C LYS A 77 -0.82 -5.84 -5.09
N ALA A 78 -0.57 -6.19 -3.83
CA ALA A 78 -1.60 -6.28 -2.81
C ALA A 78 -2.26 -4.92 -2.54
N VAL A 79 -1.51 -3.83 -2.66
CA VAL A 79 -2.06 -2.48 -2.47
C VAL A 79 -3.16 -2.18 -3.48
N TRP A 80 -3.08 -2.70 -4.71
CA TRP A 80 -4.17 -2.51 -5.67
C TRP A 80 -5.49 -3.07 -5.16
N VAL A 81 -5.46 -4.18 -4.42
CA VAL A 81 -6.67 -4.72 -3.79
C VAL A 81 -7.20 -3.76 -2.73
N LEU A 82 -6.31 -3.27 -1.87
CA LEU A 82 -6.69 -2.27 -0.87
C LEU A 82 -7.35 -1.05 -1.52
N LEU A 83 -6.80 -0.58 -2.64
CA LEU A 83 -7.30 0.61 -3.33
C LEU A 83 -8.73 0.42 -3.87
N ASP A 84 -9.12 -0.82 -4.21
CA ASP A 84 -10.50 -1.12 -4.60
C ASP A 84 -11.48 -0.89 -3.44
N PHE A 85 -11.02 -0.93 -2.20
CA PHE A 85 -11.82 -0.75 -1.00
C PHE A 85 -11.53 0.55 -0.27
N ILE A 86 -10.72 1.44 -0.85
CA ILE A 86 -10.13 2.56 -0.09
C ILE A 86 -11.18 3.50 0.51
N GLN A 87 -12.33 3.66 -0.14
CA GLN A 87 -13.38 4.53 0.38
C GLN A 87 -14.06 3.94 1.61
N GLN A 88 -14.06 2.62 1.75
CA GLN A 88 -14.64 1.91 2.88
C GLN A 88 -13.59 1.52 3.93
N ALA A 89 -12.30 1.68 3.62
CA ALA A 89 -11.23 1.23 4.49
C ALA A 89 -10.97 2.25 5.61
N ASP A 90 -11.26 1.84 6.84
CA ASP A 90 -11.02 2.68 8.02
C ASP A 90 -9.59 2.56 8.53
N TYR A 91 -8.93 1.46 8.23
CA TYR A 91 -7.58 1.15 8.69
C TYR A 91 -6.92 0.21 7.70
N HIS A 92 -5.63 0.39 7.48
CA HIS A 92 -4.84 -0.54 6.69
C HIS A 92 -3.39 -0.51 7.15
N ALA A 93 -2.69 -1.62 6.96
CA ALA A 93 -1.28 -1.74 7.32
C ALA A 93 -0.65 -2.92 6.58
N PRO A 94 0.67 -2.87 6.32
CA PRO A 94 1.38 -4.07 5.88
C PRO A 94 1.38 -5.12 6.98
N ALA A 95 1.52 -6.38 6.59
CA ALA A 95 1.47 -7.51 7.51
C ALA A 95 2.61 -8.49 7.20
N GLU A 96 2.79 -9.45 8.09
CA GLU A 96 3.82 -10.46 7.95
C GLU A 96 3.31 -11.70 7.25
N PHE A 97 4.23 -12.46 6.63
CA PHE A 97 3.92 -13.73 5.98
C PHE A 97 2.97 -14.58 6.83
N PRO A 98 1.95 -15.21 6.26
CA PRO A 98 1.67 -15.32 4.81
C PRO A 98 0.82 -14.18 4.25
N VAL A 99 0.50 -13.18 5.06
CA VAL A 99 -0.34 -12.05 4.67
C VAL A 99 0.55 -10.87 4.28
N LYS A 100 0.23 -10.16 3.21
CA LYS A 100 0.99 -8.99 2.79
C LYS A 100 0.46 -7.70 3.38
N LEU A 101 -0.85 -7.57 3.47
CA LEU A 101 -1.47 -6.42 4.12
C LEU A 101 -2.85 -6.79 4.67
N VAL A 102 -3.30 -5.98 5.60
CA VAL A 102 -4.64 -6.12 6.19
C VAL A 102 -5.35 -4.78 6.09
N PHE A 103 -6.67 -4.83 6.02
CA PHE A 103 -7.48 -3.62 6.11
C PHE A 103 -8.85 -3.94 6.68
N PHE A 104 -9.43 -2.94 7.35
CA PHE A 104 -10.81 -2.98 7.81
C PHE A 104 -11.70 -2.22 6.85
N ALA A 105 -12.76 -2.84 6.39
CA ALA A 105 -13.76 -2.21 5.54
C ALA A 105 -15.14 -2.76 5.90
N ASP A 106 -16.09 -1.86 6.06
CA ASP A 106 -17.48 -2.23 6.39
C ASP A 106 -17.59 -3.15 7.61
N GLY A 107 -16.75 -2.90 8.63
CA GLY A 107 -16.77 -3.64 9.88
C GLY A 107 -16.12 -5.01 9.84
N GLU A 108 -15.45 -5.36 8.74
CA GLU A 108 -14.79 -6.66 8.60
C GLU A 108 -13.30 -6.49 8.35
N LEU A 109 -12.53 -7.44 8.87
CA LEU A 109 -11.10 -7.51 8.63
C LEU A 109 -10.83 -8.33 7.36
N TYR A 110 -10.07 -7.73 6.44
CA TYR A 110 -9.61 -8.39 5.23
C TYR A 110 -8.10 -8.60 5.30
N GLU A 111 -7.68 -9.79 4.93
CA GLU A 111 -6.27 -10.13 4.81
C GLU A 111 -5.95 -10.42 3.35
N VAL A 112 -4.93 -9.76 2.80
CA VAL A 112 -4.51 -9.99 1.43
C VAL A 112 -3.21 -10.80 1.45
N ALA A 113 -3.26 -12.03 0.94
CA ALA A 113 -2.11 -12.91 0.83
C ALA A 113 -1.69 -13.00 -0.64
N TYR A 114 -0.39 -13.08 -0.87
CA TYR A 114 0.17 -13.24 -2.22
C TYR A 114 0.85 -14.60 -2.31
N VAL A 115 0.51 -15.35 -3.35
CA VAL A 115 1.10 -16.67 -3.58
C VAL A 115 1.98 -16.60 -4.82
N ALA A 116 3.29 -16.64 -4.60
CA ALA A 116 4.26 -16.71 -5.69
C ALA A 116 4.33 -18.14 -6.23
N HIS A 117 4.71 -18.25 -7.49
CA HIS A 117 4.91 -19.56 -8.13
C HIS A 117 5.88 -20.43 -7.33
N GLY A 118 5.50 -21.65 -7.05
CA GLY A 118 6.30 -22.58 -6.26
C GLY A 118 6.09 -22.48 -4.76
N GLN A 119 5.31 -21.52 -4.28
CA GLN A 119 5.08 -21.31 -2.84
C GLN A 119 3.66 -21.66 -2.39
N GLU A 120 2.88 -22.27 -3.26
CA GLU A 120 1.48 -22.57 -3.01
C GLU A 120 1.30 -23.44 -1.75
N ALA A 121 2.09 -24.50 -1.62
CA ALA A 121 1.98 -25.40 -0.48
C ALA A 121 2.35 -24.71 0.83
N LEU A 122 3.40 -23.89 0.81
CA LEU A 122 3.87 -23.16 1.99
C LEU A 122 2.84 -22.15 2.47
N VAL A 123 2.29 -21.36 1.55
CA VAL A 123 1.27 -20.36 1.88
C VAL A 123 -0.01 -21.02 2.36
N CYS A 124 -0.47 -22.07 1.68
CA CYS A 124 -1.67 -22.80 2.09
C CYS A 124 -1.51 -23.39 3.49
N HIS A 125 -0.36 -23.96 3.80
CA HIS A 125 -0.08 -24.52 5.11
C HIS A 125 -0.13 -23.42 6.19
N ALA A 126 0.50 -22.28 5.92
CA ALA A 126 0.52 -21.14 6.85
C ALA A 126 -0.87 -20.57 7.09
N LEU A 127 -1.68 -20.44 6.04
CA LEU A 127 -3.06 -19.94 6.16
C LEU A 127 -3.97 -20.89 6.92
N ARG A 128 -3.77 -22.21 6.78
CA ARG A 128 -4.56 -23.20 7.51
C ARG A 128 -4.31 -23.14 9.01
N GLY A 129 -3.09 -22.80 9.41
CA GLY A 129 -2.75 -22.67 10.82
C GLY A 129 -3.32 -21.42 11.46
N ASN A 130 -3.75 -20.46 10.67
CA ASN A 130 -4.24 -19.17 11.15
C ASN A 130 -5.76 -19.07 10.93
N LYS A 131 -6.52 -19.62 11.86
CA LYS A 131 -7.99 -19.62 11.81
C LYS A 131 -8.54 -18.40 12.54
N GLY A 132 -8.60 -17.27 11.83
CA GLY A 132 -9.24 -16.07 12.35
C GLY A 132 -10.60 -15.82 11.72
N GLY A 133 -11.33 -14.85 12.23
CA GLY A 133 -12.61 -14.40 11.67
C GLY A 133 -12.47 -13.43 10.50
N SER A 134 -11.29 -13.36 9.88
CA SER A 134 -11.04 -12.46 8.78
C SER A 134 -11.45 -13.05 7.43
N ARG A 135 -11.73 -12.15 6.48
CA ARG A 135 -11.91 -12.53 5.08
C ARG A 135 -10.57 -12.49 4.39
N ARG A 136 -10.31 -13.49 3.55
CA ARG A 136 -9.03 -13.61 2.87
C ARG A 136 -9.17 -13.41 1.38
N ILE A 137 -8.29 -12.59 0.83
CA ILE A 137 -8.15 -12.37 -0.60
C ILE A 137 -6.79 -12.90 -0.98
N ILE A 138 -6.76 -13.84 -1.92
CA ILE A 138 -5.51 -14.49 -2.31
C ILE A 138 -5.16 -14.06 -3.73
N LEU A 139 -4.00 -13.43 -3.87
CA LEU A 139 -3.43 -13.08 -5.16
C LEU A 139 -2.48 -14.17 -5.59
N VAL A 140 -2.72 -14.74 -6.74
CA VAL A 140 -1.87 -15.79 -7.30
C VAL A 140 -1.13 -15.22 -8.50
N LEU A 141 0.19 -15.42 -8.52
CA LEU A 141 0.97 -15.08 -9.70
C LEU A 141 0.65 -16.09 -10.79
N SER A 142 -0.11 -15.64 -11.78
CA SER A 142 -0.42 -16.45 -12.93
C SER A 142 0.72 -16.33 -13.94
N LEU A 143 1.42 -17.43 -14.16
CA LEU A 143 2.42 -17.50 -15.22
C LEU A 143 1.71 -17.84 -16.51
N ILE A 144 1.24 -16.82 -17.18
CA ILE A 144 0.71 -16.98 -18.53
C ILE A 144 1.88 -16.85 -19.48
N HIS A 145 2.27 -17.94 -20.05
CA HIS A 145 3.29 -17.97 -21.08
C HIS A 145 2.63 -17.97 -22.43
N ILE A 146 2.96 -16.99 -23.16
CA ILE A 146 2.49 -16.87 -24.53
C ILE A 146 3.65 -17.16 -25.46
#